data_d1694795407744cad66c92c1569e7bd1
#
_entry.id   d1694795407744cad66c92c1569e7bd1
#
_cell.length_a   1.000
_cell.length_b   1.000
_cell.length_c   1.000
_cell.angle_alpha   90.00
_cell.angle_beta   90.00
_cell.angle_gamma   90.00
#
_symmetry.space_group_name_H-M   'P 1'
#
loop_
_entity.id
_entity.type
_entity.pdbx_description
1 polymer ?
#
loop_
_entity_poly.entity_id
_entity_poly.type
_entity_poly.pdbx_seq_one_letter_code
_entity_poly.pdbx_strand_id
1 'polypeptide(L)'
;MGKIIGIDLGTTNSCCAVLEGGTPTVIANAEGDRTTPSVVAFTKKGDELVGIQAKRQAVTNADNTISSIKRLMGTNKTVSAMGKTFKPEEISAKILAKIKKDAESYLGEPVTKAVI
;
A
#
# COMPACT_ATOMS: atom_id res chain seq x y z
N MET A 1 -12.51 18.23 10.95
CA MET A 1 -13.02 17.28 9.97
C MET A 1 -11.88 16.63 9.20
N GLY A 2 -12.03 15.37 8.85
CA GLY A 2 -11.03 14.67 8.08
C GLY A 2 -11.05 15.00 6.60
N LYS A 3 -9.94 14.73 5.93
CA LYS A 3 -9.83 14.89 4.48
C LYS A 3 -10.33 13.67 3.74
N ILE A 4 -10.69 13.86 2.49
CA ILE A 4 -11.06 12.79 1.58
C ILE A 4 -9.90 12.61 0.60
N ILE A 5 -9.47 11.36 0.41
CA ILE A 5 -8.41 11.04 -0.54
C ILE A 5 -8.93 10.10 -1.62
N GLY A 6 -8.32 10.19 -2.79
CA GLY A 6 -8.50 9.22 -3.85
C GLY A 6 -7.28 8.30 -3.91
N ILE A 7 -7.51 7.00 -4.02
CA ILE A 7 -6.43 6.02 -4.11
C ILE A 7 -6.57 5.24 -5.41
N ASP A 8 -5.50 5.20 -6.19
CA ASP A 8 -5.38 4.30 -7.33
C ASP A 8 -4.54 3.11 -6.89
N LEU A 9 -5.22 2.01 -6.58
CA LEU A 9 -4.56 0.77 -6.17
C LEU A 9 -4.18 -0.02 -7.42
N GLY A 10 -3.00 0.27 -7.95
CA GLY A 10 -2.53 -0.38 -9.16
C GLY A 10 -1.87 -1.72 -8.89
N THR A 11 -1.68 -2.51 -9.96
CA THR A 11 -1.03 -3.83 -9.87
C THR A 11 0.43 -3.70 -9.46
N THR A 12 1.14 -2.74 -10.04
CA THR A 12 2.57 -2.54 -9.81
C THR A 12 2.84 -1.41 -8.84
N ASN A 13 2.13 -0.30 -9.00
CA ASN A 13 2.28 0.89 -8.15
C ASN A 13 0.92 1.43 -7.78
N SER A 14 0.86 2.05 -6.61
CA SER A 14 -0.33 2.73 -6.13
C SER A 14 -0.01 4.21 -5.91
N CYS A 15 -1.01 5.06 -5.98
CA CYS A 15 -0.83 6.48 -5.70
C CYS A 15 -2.05 7.03 -4.98
N CYS A 16 -1.87 8.22 -4.41
CA CYS A 16 -2.89 8.86 -3.59
C CYS A 16 -2.96 10.34 -3.94
N ALA A 17 -4.15 10.88 -3.98
CA ALA A 17 -4.39 12.30 -4.20
C ALA A 17 -5.39 12.82 -3.18
N VAL A 18 -5.20 14.06 -2.73
CA VAL A 18 -6.19 14.74 -1.91
C VAL A 18 -7.20 15.41 -2.82
N LEU A 19 -8.48 15.30 -2.47
CA LEU A 19 -9.58 15.88 -3.24
C LEU A 19 -10.00 17.19 -2.58
N GLU A 20 -9.46 18.29 -3.09
CA GLU A 20 -9.78 19.64 -2.61
C GLU A 20 -10.13 20.55 -3.78
N GLY A 21 -11.17 21.35 -3.60
CA GLY A 21 -11.57 22.35 -4.58
C GLY A 21 -11.91 21.79 -5.95
N GLY A 22 -12.32 20.52 -6.02
CA GLY A 22 -12.68 19.88 -7.28
C GLY A 22 -11.50 19.41 -8.11
N THR A 23 -10.25 19.62 -7.66
CA THR A 23 -9.06 19.20 -8.38
C THR A 23 -8.23 18.24 -7.52
N PRO A 24 -7.96 17.02 -8.01
CA PRO A 24 -7.10 16.10 -7.28
C PRO A 24 -5.65 16.58 -7.30
N THR A 25 -5.00 16.54 -6.14
CA THR A 25 -3.58 16.83 -6.01
C THR A 25 -2.86 15.61 -5.52
N VAL A 26 -1.95 15.05 -6.32
CA VAL A 26 -1.17 13.88 -5.94
C VAL A 26 -0.25 14.26 -4.78
N ILE A 27 -0.24 13.42 -3.76
CA ILE A 27 0.57 13.67 -2.57
C ILE A 27 1.72 12.67 -2.49
N ALA A 28 2.84 13.12 -1.91
CA ALA A 28 4.02 12.30 -1.72
C ALA A 28 3.84 11.37 -0.52
N ASN A 29 4.40 10.17 -0.62
CA ASN A 29 4.44 9.24 0.50
C ASN A 29 5.56 9.59 1.48
N ALA A 30 5.73 8.78 2.53
CA ALA A 30 6.74 9.04 3.57
C ALA A 30 8.17 9.06 3.01
N GLU A 31 8.41 8.37 1.90
CA GLU A 31 9.72 8.33 1.23
C GLU A 31 9.93 9.48 0.24
N GLY A 32 8.96 10.36 0.09
CA GLY A 32 9.04 11.51 -0.82
C GLY A 32 8.66 11.21 -2.26
N ASP A 33 8.14 10.02 -2.54
CA ASP A 33 7.72 9.62 -3.89
C ASP A 33 6.22 9.81 -4.08
N ARG A 34 5.80 10.06 -5.32
CA ARG A 34 4.39 10.21 -5.66
C ARG A 34 3.69 8.88 -5.91
N THR A 35 4.45 7.81 -6.08
CA THR A 35 3.90 6.47 -6.21
C THR A 35 4.48 5.57 -5.13
N THR A 36 3.67 4.60 -4.70
CA THR A 36 4.08 3.59 -3.73
C THR A 36 4.03 2.24 -4.42
N PRO A 37 5.14 1.52 -4.49
CA PRO A 37 5.10 0.16 -5.06
C PRO A 37 4.09 -0.71 -4.32
N SER A 38 3.28 -1.45 -5.07
CA SER A 38 2.26 -2.34 -4.52
C SER A 38 2.90 -3.65 -4.08
N VAL A 39 3.83 -3.56 -3.12
CA VAL A 39 4.65 -4.67 -2.65
C VAL A 39 4.59 -4.71 -1.13
N VAL A 40 4.40 -5.91 -0.58
CA VAL A 40 4.41 -6.16 0.86
C VAL A 40 5.42 -7.27 1.14
N ALA A 41 6.25 -7.08 2.16
CA ALA A 41 7.23 -8.08 2.56
C ALA A 41 7.23 -8.27 4.07
N PHE A 42 7.65 -9.45 4.48
CA PHE A 42 7.76 -9.80 5.90
C PHE A 42 9.19 -10.22 6.17
N THR A 43 9.82 -9.60 7.18
CA THR A 43 11.19 -9.92 7.54
C THR A 43 11.25 -11.04 8.57
N LYS A 44 12.43 -11.64 8.72
CA LYS A 44 12.67 -12.67 9.73
C LYS A 44 12.46 -12.16 11.16
N LYS A 45 12.60 -10.84 11.36
CA LYS A 45 12.39 -10.20 12.66
C LYS A 45 10.90 -9.96 12.97
N GLY A 46 10.01 -10.28 12.03
CA GLY A 46 8.58 -10.07 12.20
C GLY A 46 8.08 -8.71 11.73
N ASP A 47 8.92 -7.91 11.10
CA ASP A 47 8.52 -6.61 10.56
C ASP A 47 7.77 -6.76 9.25
N GLU A 48 6.78 -5.88 9.05
CA GLU A 48 6.11 -5.74 7.76
C GLU A 48 6.69 -4.54 7.02
N LEU A 49 7.04 -4.76 5.77
CA LEU A 49 7.49 -3.69 4.88
C LEU A 49 6.46 -3.51 3.78
N VAL A 50 6.13 -2.26 3.46
CA VAL A 50 5.18 -1.95 2.39
C VAL A 50 5.76 -0.84 1.52
N GLY A 51 5.63 -0.99 0.21
CA GLY A 51 6.08 0.01 -0.74
C GLY A 51 7.54 -0.17 -1.12
N ILE A 52 8.28 0.94 -1.21
CA ILE A 52 9.65 0.91 -1.74
C ILE A 52 10.60 0.08 -0.87
N GLN A 53 10.43 0.07 0.43
CA GLN A 53 11.26 -0.74 1.31
C GLN A 53 11.07 -2.23 1.04
N ALA A 54 9.83 -2.65 0.81
CA ALA A 54 9.53 -4.03 0.44
C ALA A 54 10.15 -4.37 -0.92
N LYS A 55 10.00 -3.48 -1.89
CA LYS A 55 10.54 -3.68 -3.23
C LYS A 55 12.06 -3.80 -3.24
N ARG A 56 12.75 -2.96 -2.46
CA ARG A 56 14.22 -2.95 -2.42
C ARG A 56 14.83 -4.25 -1.92
N GLN A 57 14.17 -4.96 -1.02
CA GLN A 57 14.68 -6.21 -0.46
C GLN A 57 14.06 -7.45 -1.14
N ALA A 58 13.28 -7.27 -2.20
CA ALA A 58 12.56 -8.37 -2.84
C ALA A 58 13.50 -9.48 -3.35
N VAL A 59 14.65 -9.12 -3.90
CA VAL A 59 15.60 -10.10 -4.44
C VAL A 59 16.17 -10.99 -3.34
N THR A 60 16.48 -10.41 -2.17
CA THR A 60 17.10 -11.13 -1.06
C THR A 60 16.09 -11.85 -0.17
N ASN A 61 14.80 -11.57 -0.35
CA ASN A 61 13.72 -12.13 0.48
C ASN A 61 12.50 -12.47 -0.37
N ALA A 62 12.74 -13.07 -1.53
CA ALA A 62 11.70 -13.30 -2.52
C ALA A 62 10.54 -14.14 -2.00
N ASP A 63 10.83 -15.16 -1.16
CA ASP A 63 9.80 -16.07 -0.65
C ASP A 63 8.80 -15.39 0.30
N ASN A 64 9.17 -14.25 0.86
CA ASN A 64 8.36 -13.52 1.83
C ASN A 64 7.99 -12.12 1.32
N THR A 65 8.10 -11.91 0.01
CA THR A 65 7.74 -10.64 -0.63
C THR A 65 6.59 -10.91 -1.61
N ILE A 66 5.52 -10.15 -1.44
CA ILE A 66 4.30 -10.32 -2.23
C ILE A 66 4.12 -9.08 -3.11
N SER A 67 4.02 -9.30 -4.41
CA SER A 67 3.78 -8.23 -5.39
C SER A 67 2.60 -8.59 -6.28
N SER A 68 2.06 -7.59 -6.98
CA SER A 68 0.97 -7.78 -7.95
C SER A 68 -0.27 -8.47 -7.37
N ILE A 69 -0.56 -8.24 -6.09
CA ILE A 69 -1.67 -8.89 -5.39
C ILE A 69 -3.02 -8.58 -6.02
N LYS A 70 -3.15 -7.44 -6.70
CA LYS A 70 -4.40 -7.05 -7.35
C LYS A 70 -4.89 -8.09 -8.36
N ARG A 71 -3.97 -8.83 -8.97
CA ARG A 71 -4.32 -9.89 -9.94
C ARG A 71 -5.05 -11.05 -9.30
N LEU A 72 -4.90 -11.23 -7.99
CA LEU A 72 -5.53 -12.33 -7.24
C LEU A 72 -6.82 -11.89 -6.54
N MET A 73 -7.13 -10.60 -6.57
CA MET A 73 -8.37 -10.09 -5.95
C MET A 73 -9.59 -10.72 -6.61
N GLY A 74 -10.55 -11.11 -5.78
CA GLY A 74 -11.76 -11.76 -6.25
C GLY A 74 -11.60 -13.25 -6.55
N THR A 75 -10.42 -13.83 -6.29
CA THR A 75 -10.18 -15.27 -6.48
C THR A 75 -10.13 -15.97 -5.12
N ASN A 76 -10.11 -17.31 -5.15
CA ASN A 76 -9.92 -18.13 -3.95
C ASN A 76 -8.46 -18.40 -3.65
N LYS A 77 -7.54 -17.83 -4.42
CA LYS A 77 -6.11 -18.03 -4.23
C LYS A 77 -5.62 -17.30 -2.99
N THR A 78 -4.62 -17.87 -2.35
CA THR A 78 -3.96 -17.28 -1.19
C THR A 78 -2.47 -17.12 -1.46
N VAL A 79 -1.82 -16.29 -0.65
CA VAL A 79 -0.37 -16.10 -0.69
C VAL A 79 0.21 -16.44 0.67
N SER A 80 1.45 -16.86 0.70
CA SER A 80 2.12 -17.26 1.95
C SER A 80 3.39 -16.46 2.15
N ALA A 81 3.65 -16.08 3.40
CA ALA A 81 4.89 -15.44 3.81
C ALA A 81 5.16 -15.76 5.28
N MET A 82 6.40 -16.08 5.61
CA MET A 82 6.83 -16.41 6.97
C MET A 82 5.95 -17.47 7.65
N GLY A 83 5.55 -18.49 6.89
CA GLY A 83 4.72 -19.58 7.41
C GLY A 83 3.26 -19.22 7.63
N LYS A 84 2.83 -18.01 7.25
CA LYS A 84 1.44 -17.58 7.38
C LYS A 84 0.79 -17.48 6.01
N THR A 85 -0.51 -17.75 5.97
CA THR A 85 -1.30 -17.67 4.74
C THR A 85 -2.20 -16.44 4.78
N PHE A 86 -2.22 -15.70 3.70
CA PHE A 86 -3.01 -14.47 3.58
C PHE A 86 -3.94 -14.53 2.38
N LYS A 87 -5.12 -13.94 2.52
CA LYS A 87 -6.00 -13.68 1.40
C LYS A 87 -5.51 -12.42 0.66
N PRO A 88 -5.78 -12.30 -0.65
CA PRO A 88 -5.38 -11.09 -1.38
C PRO A 88 -5.89 -9.80 -0.74
N GLU A 89 -7.11 -9.81 -0.20
CA GLU A 89 -7.70 -8.64 0.46
C GLU A 89 -6.91 -8.21 1.69
N GLU A 90 -6.33 -9.15 2.43
CA GLU A 90 -5.51 -8.86 3.60
C GLU A 90 -4.21 -8.13 3.21
N ILE A 91 -3.60 -8.55 2.12
CA ILE A 91 -2.39 -7.90 1.60
C ILE A 91 -2.70 -6.52 1.04
N SER A 92 -3.80 -6.40 0.29
CA SER A 92 -4.24 -5.11 -0.24
C SER A 92 -4.56 -4.13 0.89
N ALA A 93 -5.15 -4.61 1.99
CA ALA A 93 -5.43 -3.78 3.16
C ALA A 93 -4.15 -3.20 3.78
N LYS A 94 -3.05 -3.95 3.76
CA LYS A 94 -1.76 -3.46 4.26
C LYS A 94 -1.22 -2.33 3.39
N ILE A 95 -1.38 -2.42 2.08
CA ILE A 95 -0.99 -1.37 1.15
C ILE A 95 -1.83 -0.11 1.39
N LEU A 96 -3.14 -0.28 1.52
CA LEU A 96 -4.06 0.83 1.79
C LEU A 96 -3.77 1.50 3.14
N ALA A 97 -3.44 0.71 4.16
CA ALA A 97 -3.09 1.25 5.48
C ALA A 97 -1.83 2.13 5.42
N LYS A 98 -0.81 1.71 4.67
CA LYS A 98 0.38 2.54 4.47
C LYS A 98 0.05 3.83 3.74
N ILE A 99 -0.74 3.75 2.68
CA ILE A 99 -1.13 4.93 1.90
C ILE A 99 -1.90 5.91 2.78
N LYS A 100 -2.82 5.41 3.60
CA LYS A 100 -3.57 6.25 4.54
C LYS A 100 -2.65 6.94 5.53
N LYS A 101 -1.72 6.19 6.12
CA LYS A 101 -0.77 6.72 7.09
C LYS A 101 0.11 7.81 6.46
N ASP A 102 0.62 7.57 5.27
CA ASP A 102 1.45 8.54 4.56
C ASP A 102 0.65 9.80 4.22
N ALA A 103 -0.61 9.62 3.80
CA ALA A 103 -1.49 10.75 3.51
C ALA A 103 -1.77 11.60 4.75
N GLU A 104 -2.02 10.95 5.88
CA GLU A 104 -2.25 11.67 7.14
C GLU A 104 -1.02 12.44 7.59
N SER A 105 0.16 11.87 7.41
CA SER A 105 1.42 12.56 7.71
C SER A 105 1.65 13.77 6.81
N TYR A 106 1.35 13.63 5.53
CA TYR A 106 1.49 14.71 4.56
C TYR A 106 0.52 15.86 4.84
N LEU A 107 -0.74 15.52 5.12
CA LEU A 107 -1.80 16.50 5.32
C LEU A 107 -1.83 17.09 6.73
N GLY A 108 -1.22 16.42 7.71
CA GLY A 108 -1.24 16.83 9.10
C GLY A 108 -2.58 16.67 9.79
N GLU A 109 -3.47 15.84 9.23
CA GLU A 109 -4.79 15.60 9.82
C GLU A 109 -5.32 14.22 9.42
N PRO A 110 -6.32 13.70 10.16
CA PRO A 110 -6.89 12.38 9.85
C PRO A 110 -7.55 12.34 8.49
N VAL A 111 -7.44 11.16 7.85
CA VAL A 111 -8.17 10.85 6.63
C VAL A 111 -9.36 9.99 7.02
N THR A 112 -10.56 10.47 6.74
CA THR A 112 -11.80 9.81 7.16
C THR A 112 -12.52 9.07 6.03
N LYS A 113 -12.20 9.40 4.78
CA LYS A 113 -12.82 8.77 3.61
C LYS A 113 -11.81 8.60 2.50
N ALA A 114 -11.94 7.51 1.77
CA ALA A 114 -11.14 7.24 0.58
C ALA A 114 -12.03 6.75 -0.55
N VAL A 115 -11.74 7.23 -1.75
CA VAL A 115 -12.37 6.74 -2.98
C VAL A 115 -11.31 5.90 -3.70
N ILE A 116 -11.65 4.66 -3.98
CA ILE A 116 -10.71 3.71 -4.56
C ILE A 116 -11.15 3.32 -5.98
#